data_483f6f3418fc7f0f20382ae6711ce7dd
#
_entry.id   483f6f3418fc7f0f20382ae6711ce7dd
#
_cell.length_a   1.000
_cell.length_b   1.000
_cell.length_c   1.000
_cell.angle_alpha   90.00
_cell.angle_beta   90.00
_cell.angle_gamma   90.00
#
_symmetry.space_group_name_H-M   'P 1'
#
loop_
_entity.id
_entity.type
_entity.pdbx_description
1 polymer ?
#
loop_
_entity_poly.entity_id
_entity_poly.type
_entity_poly.pdbx_seq_one_letter_code
_entity_poly.pdbx_strand_id
1 'polypeptide(L)'
;PVSSVAVYGGNDGVLFEQQKKGLSLGADVVIATPGRLIAHLSLGYVDLSKVSYFILDEADRMLDMGFYEDIMQIVKYLPKERQTIMFSATMPAKIQQLAKTILNNPVEVKLAVSKPAEKIVQAAYVCYENQKLGIVRSLFAEEVPERVIIFASSKIKVKEVAKALKMMKLNVGEMHSDLEQAQREFIMHEFKSGRINILVATDIVSRGIDIDDIRLVINFDVPHDSEDYVHRIGRTA
;
A
#
# COMPACT_ATOMS: atom_id res chain seq x y z
N PRO A 1 -2.98 16.84 -23.48
CA PRO A 1 -2.50 16.39 -22.17
C PRO A 1 -3.70 15.90 -21.36
N VAL A 2 -3.54 14.76 -20.67
CA VAL A 2 -4.55 14.19 -19.77
C VAL A 2 -4.36 14.85 -18.40
N SER A 3 -5.44 15.37 -17.83
CA SER A 3 -5.44 15.94 -16.48
C SER A 3 -5.76 14.88 -15.45
N SER A 4 -5.11 14.93 -14.28
CA SER A 4 -5.38 13.99 -13.18
C SER A 4 -5.48 14.71 -11.85
N VAL A 5 -6.29 14.15 -10.92
CA VAL A 5 -6.38 14.61 -9.55
C VAL A 5 -6.28 13.43 -8.60
N ALA A 6 -5.42 13.57 -7.58
CA ALA A 6 -5.29 12.61 -6.50
C ALA A 6 -6.17 13.04 -5.31
N VAL A 7 -7.04 12.13 -4.84
CA VAL A 7 -8.05 12.38 -3.80
C VAL A 7 -7.85 11.38 -2.67
N TYR A 8 -7.14 11.78 -1.62
CA TYR A 8 -6.79 10.90 -0.51
C TYR A 8 -6.92 11.60 0.84
N GLY A 9 -7.01 10.78 1.91
CA GLY A 9 -7.18 11.27 3.27
C GLY A 9 -5.93 11.95 3.83
N GLY A 10 -6.14 12.81 4.80
CA GLY A 10 -5.19 13.57 5.60
C GLY A 10 -5.96 14.61 6.40
N ASN A 11 -5.42 15.07 7.52
CA ASN A 11 -6.09 16.07 8.36
C ASN A 11 -5.83 17.52 7.89
N ASP A 12 -5.34 17.70 6.67
CA ASP A 12 -4.99 19.00 6.11
C ASP A 12 -6.17 19.59 5.32
N GLY A 13 -6.74 20.69 5.84
CA GLY A 13 -7.79 21.45 5.19
C GLY A 13 -7.34 22.07 3.87
N VAL A 14 -6.06 22.43 3.73
CA VAL A 14 -5.49 22.98 2.49
C VAL A 14 -5.53 21.92 1.39
N LEU A 15 -5.14 20.69 1.70
CA LEU A 15 -5.21 19.57 0.78
C LEU A 15 -6.65 19.31 0.33
N PHE A 16 -7.62 19.39 1.25
CA PHE A 16 -9.03 19.21 0.91
C PHE A 16 -9.52 20.24 -0.11
N GLU A 17 -9.19 21.52 0.10
CA GLU A 17 -9.57 22.59 -0.82
C GLU A 17 -8.86 22.48 -2.19
N GLN A 18 -7.62 22.03 -2.22
CA GLN A 18 -6.91 21.73 -3.48
C GLN A 18 -7.60 20.60 -4.26
N GLN A 19 -7.95 19.50 -3.58
CA GLN A 19 -8.70 18.39 -4.16
C GLN A 19 -10.06 18.85 -4.68
N LYS A 20 -10.79 19.64 -3.90
CA LYS A 20 -12.08 20.24 -4.28
C LYS A 20 -11.93 21.08 -5.55
N LYS A 21 -10.93 21.93 -5.62
CA LYS A 21 -10.67 22.75 -6.82
C LYS A 21 -10.40 21.87 -8.04
N GLY A 22 -9.54 20.84 -7.92
CA GLY A 22 -9.24 19.92 -9.02
C GLY A 22 -10.49 19.17 -9.50
N LEU A 23 -11.30 18.65 -8.58
CA LEU A 23 -12.54 17.95 -8.90
C LEU A 23 -13.59 18.87 -9.53
N SER A 24 -13.72 20.11 -9.04
CA SER A 24 -14.69 21.09 -9.58
C SER A 24 -14.32 21.62 -10.97
N LEU A 25 -13.04 21.68 -11.29
CA LEU A 25 -12.57 22.06 -12.64
C LEU A 25 -12.79 20.94 -13.67
N GLY A 26 -13.04 19.74 -13.21
CA GLY A 26 -13.10 18.53 -14.01
C GLY A 26 -11.70 17.98 -14.33
N ALA A 27 -11.50 16.71 -14.07
CA ALA A 27 -10.26 16.00 -14.39
C ALA A 27 -10.60 14.78 -15.24
N ASP A 28 -9.70 14.44 -16.17
CA ASP A 28 -9.87 13.25 -17.02
C ASP A 28 -9.68 11.96 -16.22
N VAL A 29 -8.81 11.98 -15.19
CA VAL A 29 -8.52 10.85 -14.31
C VAL A 29 -8.62 11.30 -12.85
N VAL A 30 -9.40 10.57 -12.05
CA VAL A 30 -9.48 10.73 -10.59
C VAL A 30 -8.91 9.49 -9.94
N ILE A 31 -7.84 9.66 -9.16
CA ILE A 31 -7.21 8.60 -8.38
C ILE A 31 -7.60 8.83 -6.91
N ALA A 32 -8.37 7.92 -6.33
CA ALA A 32 -8.98 8.20 -5.05
C ALA A 32 -8.94 7.05 -4.05
N THR A 33 -8.83 7.40 -2.76
CA THR A 33 -9.21 6.49 -1.67
C THR A 33 -10.71 6.60 -1.41
N PRO A 34 -11.43 5.49 -1.10
CA PRO A 34 -12.88 5.48 -1.03
C PRO A 34 -13.47 6.55 -0.10
N GLY A 35 -13.05 6.60 1.16
CA GLY A 35 -13.63 7.52 2.14
C GLY A 35 -13.46 9.00 1.79
N ARG A 36 -12.30 9.39 1.22
CA ARG A 36 -12.09 10.79 0.83
C ARG A 36 -12.94 11.16 -0.40
N LEU A 37 -13.07 10.26 -1.36
CA LEU A 37 -13.93 10.51 -2.53
C LEU A 37 -15.39 10.65 -2.11
N ILE A 38 -15.87 9.81 -1.19
CA ILE A 38 -17.23 9.92 -0.64
C ILE A 38 -17.46 11.26 0.05
N ALA A 39 -16.47 11.75 0.81
CA ALA A 39 -16.57 13.07 1.45
C ALA A 39 -16.76 14.18 0.43
N HIS A 40 -16.07 14.16 -0.70
CA HIS A 40 -16.26 15.11 -1.78
C HIS A 40 -17.59 14.92 -2.52
N LEU A 41 -18.01 13.68 -2.79
CA LEU A 41 -19.29 13.36 -3.43
C LEU A 41 -20.49 13.84 -2.59
N SER A 42 -20.42 13.66 -1.27
CA SER A 42 -21.46 14.07 -0.33
C SER A 42 -21.71 15.58 -0.30
N LEU A 43 -20.73 16.37 -0.72
CA LEU A 43 -20.86 17.84 -0.84
C LEU A 43 -21.52 18.29 -2.16
N GLY A 44 -21.77 17.37 -3.09
CA GLY A 44 -22.62 17.58 -4.27
C GLY A 44 -22.00 18.35 -5.44
N TYR A 45 -20.72 18.68 -5.42
CA TYR A 45 -20.06 19.41 -6.51
C TYR A 45 -19.28 18.49 -7.46
N VAL A 46 -19.17 17.18 -7.15
CA VAL A 46 -18.49 16.21 -8.00
C VAL A 46 -19.51 15.50 -8.87
N ASP A 47 -19.33 15.59 -10.19
CA ASP A 47 -20.17 14.90 -11.16
C ASP A 47 -19.40 13.72 -11.76
N LEU A 48 -19.83 12.49 -11.45
CA LEU A 48 -19.30 11.25 -12.02
C LEU A 48 -20.18 10.66 -13.13
N SER A 49 -21.20 11.36 -13.58
CA SER A 49 -22.18 10.84 -14.57
C SER A 49 -21.58 10.52 -15.94
N LYS A 50 -20.41 11.06 -16.26
CA LYS A 50 -19.68 10.85 -17.53
C LYS A 50 -18.49 9.94 -17.42
N VAL A 51 -18.31 9.24 -16.29
CA VAL A 51 -17.20 8.31 -16.09
C VAL A 51 -17.35 7.12 -17.02
N SER A 52 -16.40 6.94 -17.92
CA SER A 52 -16.36 5.82 -18.88
C SER A 52 -15.67 4.58 -18.32
N TYR A 53 -14.71 4.78 -17.40
CA TYR A 53 -13.92 3.70 -16.80
C TYR A 53 -13.95 3.80 -15.29
N PHE A 54 -14.30 2.72 -14.62
CA PHE A 54 -14.19 2.58 -13.17
C PHE A 54 -13.22 1.45 -12.86
N ILE A 55 -12.14 1.77 -12.16
CA ILE A 55 -11.06 0.83 -11.88
C ILE A 55 -10.97 0.65 -10.37
N LEU A 56 -11.06 -0.61 -9.91
CA LEU A 56 -10.75 -1.00 -8.53
C LEU A 56 -9.42 -1.73 -8.52
N ASP A 57 -8.45 -1.16 -7.85
CA ASP A 57 -7.14 -1.79 -7.63
C ASP A 57 -7.04 -2.32 -6.20
N GLU A 58 -6.32 -3.43 -6.01
CA GLU A 58 -6.21 -4.13 -4.73
C GLU A 58 -7.58 -4.37 -4.04
N ALA A 59 -8.57 -4.88 -4.80
CA ALA A 59 -9.95 -5.04 -4.31
C ALA A 59 -10.05 -5.91 -3.06
N ASP A 60 -9.25 -6.98 -2.95
CA ASP A 60 -9.14 -7.82 -1.77
C ASP A 60 -8.74 -7.01 -0.53
N ARG A 61 -7.72 -6.17 -0.67
CA ARG A 61 -7.26 -5.29 0.40
C ARG A 61 -8.33 -4.29 0.83
N MET A 62 -9.03 -3.70 -0.14
CA MET A 62 -10.13 -2.78 0.19
C MET A 62 -11.22 -3.48 1.00
N LEU A 63 -11.57 -4.73 0.67
CA LEU A 63 -12.57 -5.48 1.43
C LEU A 63 -12.06 -5.89 2.82
N ASP A 64 -10.80 -6.27 2.96
CA ASP A 64 -10.18 -6.57 4.27
C ASP A 64 -10.17 -5.36 5.20
N MET A 65 -10.03 -4.17 4.63
CA MET A 65 -10.14 -2.90 5.36
C MET A 65 -11.59 -2.46 5.63
N GLY A 66 -12.59 -3.21 5.17
CA GLY A 66 -14.01 -2.93 5.40
C GLY A 66 -14.65 -1.94 4.43
N PHE A 67 -14.01 -1.61 3.31
CA PHE A 67 -14.52 -0.62 2.34
C PHE A 67 -15.62 -1.12 1.39
N TYR A 68 -16.26 -2.26 1.66
CA TYR A 68 -17.33 -2.77 0.80
C TYR A 68 -18.47 -1.75 0.61
N GLU A 69 -18.99 -1.22 1.71
CA GLU A 69 -20.09 -0.25 1.66
C GLU A 69 -19.67 1.06 0.98
N ASP A 70 -18.45 1.48 1.20
CA ASP A 70 -17.88 2.68 0.56
C ASP A 70 -17.80 2.51 -0.97
N ILE A 71 -17.32 1.36 -1.43
CA ILE A 71 -17.29 1.03 -2.86
C ILE A 71 -18.70 1.05 -3.44
N MET A 72 -19.66 0.41 -2.78
CA MET A 72 -21.06 0.38 -3.21
C MET A 72 -21.70 1.76 -3.20
N GLN A 73 -21.31 2.63 -2.26
CA GLN A 73 -21.77 4.02 -2.26
C GLN A 73 -21.22 4.79 -3.46
N ILE A 74 -19.94 4.68 -3.78
CA ILE A 74 -19.33 5.31 -4.96
C ILE A 74 -20.00 4.82 -6.24
N VAL A 75 -20.25 3.51 -6.37
CA VAL A 75 -20.90 2.91 -7.54
C VAL A 75 -22.26 3.54 -7.84
N LYS A 76 -23.02 4.02 -6.83
CA LYS A 76 -24.31 4.71 -7.02
C LYS A 76 -24.19 6.04 -7.76
N TYR A 77 -23.04 6.70 -7.72
CA TYR A 77 -22.79 7.96 -8.44
C TYR A 77 -22.31 7.74 -9.87
N LEU A 78 -21.95 6.50 -10.23
CA LEU A 78 -21.41 6.18 -11.55
C LEU A 78 -22.54 5.87 -12.56
N PRO A 79 -22.34 6.16 -13.86
CA PRO A 79 -23.30 5.77 -14.89
C PRO A 79 -23.41 4.26 -15.01
N LYS A 80 -24.58 3.77 -15.47
CA LYS A 80 -24.79 2.35 -15.71
C LYS A 80 -23.92 1.84 -16.87
N GLU A 81 -23.80 2.63 -17.92
CA GLU A 81 -22.95 2.34 -19.07
C GLU A 81 -21.52 2.82 -18.79
N ARG A 82 -20.68 1.91 -18.40
CA ARG A 82 -19.26 2.11 -18.16
C ARG A 82 -18.51 0.81 -18.27
N GLN A 83 -17.22 0.88 -18.52
CA GLN A 83 -16.34 -0.27 -18.33
C GLN A 83 -15.87 -0.31 -16.87
N THR A 84 -16.09 -1.44 -16.20
CA THR A 84 -15.55 -1.64 -14.84
C THR A 84 -14.42 -2.66 -14.90
N ILE A 85 -13.28 -2.35 -14.33
CA ILE A 85 -12.09 -3.18 -14.26
C ILE A 85 -11.76 -3.41 -12.79
N MET A 86 -11.48 -4.65 -12.41
CA MET A 86 -11.12 -4.98 -11.03
C MET A 86 -9.81 -5.77 -11.03
N PHE A 87 -8.84 -5.29 -10.27
CA PHE A 87 -7.60 -5.98 -9.96
C PHE A 87 -7.64 -6.48 -8.53
N SER A 88 -7.24 -7.73 -8.35
CA SER A 88 -7.17 -8.37 -7.03
C SER A 88 -6.11 -9.46 -7.06
N ALA A 89 -5.29 -9.55 -6.02
CA ALA A 89 -4.31 -10.63 -5.88
C ALA A 89 -5.01 -11.94 -5.53
N THR A 90 -6.15 -11.88 -4.82
CA THR A 90 -6.92 -13.02 -4.35
C THR A 90 -8.38 -12.96 -4.78
N MET A 91 -9.03 -14.11 -4.80
CA MET A 91 -10.46 -14.23 -5.17
C MET A 91 -11.28 -15.01 -4.13
N PRO A 92 -11.26 -14.62 -2.83
CA PRO A 92 -12.13 -15.22 -1.82
C PRO A 92 -13.61 -14.94 -2.15
N ALA A 93 -14.52 -15.64 -1.47
CA ALA A 93 -15.95 -15.55 -1.73
C ALA A 93 -16.50 -14.10 -1.71
N LYS A 94 -15.99 -13.25 -0.82
CA LYS A 94 -16.38 -11.83 -0.74
C LYS A 94 -16.00 -11.04 -1.99
N ILE A 95 -14.79 -11.28 -2.54
CA ILE A 95 -14.33 -10.64 -3.79
C ILE A 95 -15.13 -11.14 -4.97
N GLN A 96 -15.41 -12.44 -5.04
CA GLN A 96 -16.26 -13.00 -6.09
C GLN A 96 -17.67 -12.39 -6.03
N GLN A 97 -18.22 -12.15 -4.85
CA GLN A 97 -19.52 -11.51 -4.68
C GLN A 97 -19.48 -10.05 -5.14
N LEU A 98 -18.45 -9.27 -4.76
CA LEU A 98 -18.26 -7.91 -5.23
C LEU A 98 -18.17 -7.88 -6.76
N ALA A 99 -17.34 -8.75 -7.37
CA ALA A 99 -17.18 -8.86 -8.80
C ALA A 99 -18.52 -9.10 -9.51
N LYS A 100 -19.33 -10.05 -9.02
CA LYS A 100 -20.68 -10.34 -9.56
C LYS A 100 -21.62 -9.13 -9.47
N THR A 101 -21.43 -8.25 -8.48
CA THR A 101 -22.29 -7.08 -8.25
C THR A 101 -21.95 -5.92 -9.15
N ILE A 102 -20.66 -5.67 -9.41
CA ILE A 102 -20.20 -4.43 -10.07
C ILE A 102 -19.72 -4.63 -11.51
N LEU A 103 -19.35 -5.86 -11.90
CA LEU A 103 -18.88 -6.18 -13.24
C LEU A 103 -20.05 -6.67 -14.11
N ASN A 104 -19.99 -6.36 -15.41
CA ASN A 104 -20.95 -6.79 -16.40
C ASN A 104 -20.25 -7.69 -17.45
N ASN A 105 -20.59 -8.99 -17.47
CA ASN A 105 -19.97 -9.99 -18.34
C ASN A 105 -18.43 -9.88 -18.41
N PRO A 106 -17.73 -9.94 -17.28
CA PRO A 106 -16.30 -9.69 -17.27
C PRO A 106 -15.52 -10.81 -17.96
N VAL A 107 -14.45 -10.44 -18.63
CA VAL A 107 -13.40 -11.38 -19.04
C VAL A 107 -12.46 -11.55 -17.84
N GLU A 108 -12.30 -12.77 -17.37
CA GLU A 108 -11.38 -13.08 -16.28
C GLU A 108 -10.01 -13.46 -16.84
N VAL A 109 -8.98 -12.70 -16.43
CA VAL A 109 -7.59 -13.00 -16.74
C VAL A 109 -6.92 -13.46 -15.44
N LYS A 110 -6.64 -14.77 -15.36
CA LYS A 110 -5.90 -15.34 -14.23
C LYS A 110 -4.42 -15.40 -14.57
N LEU A 111 -3.65 -14.62 -13.83
CA LEU A 111 -2.22 -14.82 -13.78
C LEU A 111 -1.95 -15.94 -12.76
N ALA A 112 -0.96 -16.80 -13.05
CA ALA A 112 -0.59 -17.85 -12.10
C ALA A 112 -0.30 -17.20 -10.74
N VAL A 113 -0.83 -17.78 -9.67
CA VAL A 113 -0.55 -17.34 -8.29
C VAL A 113 0.95 -17.16 -8.16
N SER A 114 1.36 -15.99 -7.76
CA SER A 114 2.75 -15.54 -7.74
C SER A 114 3.59 -16.54 -6.96
N LYS A 115 4.29 -17.43 -7.68
CA LYS A 115 5.48 -18.01 -7.09
C LYS A 115 6.42 -16.83 -6.80
N PRO A 116 7.12 -16.82 -5.67
CA PRO A 116 8.21 -15.86 -5.48
C PRO A 116 9.05 -15.85 -6.75
N ALA A 117 9.45 -14.67 -7.22
CA ALA A 117 10.27 -14.61 -8.42
C ALA A 117 11.44 -15.56 -8.23
N GLU A 118 11.71 -16.45 -9.19
CA GLU A 118 12.69 -17.55 -9.08
C GLU A 118 14.09 -17.05 -8.72
N LYS A 119 14.35 -15.76 -8.88
CA LYS A 119 15.62 -15.11 -8.58
C LYS A 119 15.77 -14.64 -7.13
N ILE A 120 14.70 -14.65 -6.31
CA ILE A 120 14.77 -14.18 -4.93
C ILE A 120 15.38 -15.27 -4.05
N VAL A 121 16.57 -15.01 -3.50
CA VAL A 121 17.18 -15.88 -2.50
C VAL A 121 16.45 -15.70 -1.18
N GLN A 122 15.96 -16.80 -0.61
CA GLN A 122 15.20 -16.80 0.64
C GLN A 122 15.97 -17.60 1.70
N ALA A 123 16.09 -17.01 2.90
CA ALA A 123 16.69 -17.66 4.06
C ALA A 123 15.75 -17.52 5.28
N ALA A 124 15.75 -18.51 6.15
CA ALA A 124 14.97 -18.52 7.37
C ALA A 124 15.84 -18.80 8.60
N TYR A 125 15.63 -18.03 9.66
CA TYR A 125 16.26 -18.21 10.96
C TYR A 125 15.24 -18.76 11.94
N VAL A 126 15.45 -19.95 12.46
CA VAL A 126 14.63 -20.52 13.54
C VAL A 126 15.15 -19.95 14.87
N CYS A 127 14.36 -19.12 15.52
CA CYS A 127 14.77 -18.41 16.73
C CYS A 127 13.58 -18.10 17.65
N TYR A 128 13.90 -17.80 18.92
CA TYR A 128 12.93 -17.25 19.86
C TYR A 128 12.77 -15.74 19.70
N GLU A 129 11.67 -15.18 20.19
CA GLU A 129 11.34 -13.76 20.04
C GLU A 129 12.48 -12.84 20.55
N ASN A 130 13.06 -13.15 21.70
CA ASN A 130 14.16 -12.39 22.31
C ASN A 130 15.49 -12.46 21.53
N GLN A 131 15.61 -13.37 20.58
CA GLN A 131 16.83 -13.53 19.77
C GLN A 131 16.76 -12.72 18.44
N LYS A 132 15.56 -12.41 17.97
CA LYS A 132 15.35 -11.76 16.67
C LYS A 132 16.17 -10.49 16.50
N LEU A 133 16.13 -9.60 17.50
CA LEU A 133 16.86 -8.33 17.44
C LEU A 133 18.38 -8.54 17.40
N GLY A 134 18.89 -9.54 18.11
CA GLY A 134 20.31 -9.95 18.05
C GLY A 134 20.70 -10.42 16.65
N ILE A 135 19.86 -11.23 16.01
CA ILE A 135 20.09 -11.72 14.65
C ILE A 135 20.10 -10.54 13.66
N VAL A 136 19.14 -9.64 13.73
CA VAL A 136 19.09 -8.45 12.85
C VAL A 136 20.35 -7.60 13.03
N ARG A 137 20.80 -7.40 14.25
CA ARG A 137 22.06 -6.68 14.53
C ARG A 137 23.27 -7.37 13.92
N SER A 138 23.36 -8.70 14.01
CA SER A 138 24.48 -9.46 13.44
C SER A 138 24.51 -9.40 11.91
N LEU A 139 23.35 -9.36 11.26
CA LEU A 139 23.25 -9.22 9.80
C LEU A 139 23.85 -7.88 9.29
N PHE A 140 23.85 -6.84 10.12
CA PHE A 140 24.34 -5.51 9.77
C PHE A 140 25.68 -5.17 10.44
N ALA A 141 26.36 -6.14 11.06
CA ALA A 141 27.60 -5.89 11.77
C ALA A 141 28.80 -5.62 10.85
N GLU A 142 28.83 -6.27 9.69
CA GLU A 142 29.93 -6.16 8.73
C GLU A 142 29.59 -5.21 7.58
N GLU A 143 28.42 -5.39 6.98
CA GLU A 143 27.98 -4.59 5.83
C GLU A 143 26.47 -4.36 5.92
N VAL A 144 26.05 -3.14 5.59
CA VAL A 144 24.63 -2.80 5.48
C VAL A 144 24.30 -2.61 4.01
N PRO A 145 23.47 -3.47 3.43
CA PRO A 145 23.02 -3.27 2.05
C PRO A 145 22.31 -1.94 1.89
N GLU A 146 22.43 -1.35 0.73
CA GLU A 146 21.58 -0.24 0.37
C GLU A 146 20.13 -0.70 0.24
N ARG A 147 19.18 0.13 0.69
CA ARG A 147 17.73 -0.08 0.53
C ARG A 147 17.23 -1.40 1.11
N VAL A 148 17.18 -1.44 2.41
CA VAL A 148 16.64 -2.56 3.20
C VAL A 148 15.24 -2.21 3.72
N ILE A 149 14.30 -3.14 3.62
CA ILE A 149 13.00 -3.06 4.30
C ILE A 149 12.91 -4.13 5.38
N ILE A 150 12.50 -3.75 6.58
CA ILE A 150 12.24 -4.66 7.70
C ILE A 150 10.77 -4.58 8.06
N PHE A 151 10.04 -5.67 7.89
CA PHE A 151 8.63 -5.76 8.26
C PHE A 151 8.44 -6.29 9.67
N ALA A 152 7.73 -5.54 10.50
CA ALA A 152 7.34 -5.93 11.86
C ALA A 152 5.82 -5.88 12.05
N SER A 153 5.27 -6.75 12.88
CA SER A 153 3.82 -6.96 13.05
C SER A 153 3.09 -5.82 13.74
N SER A 154 3.80 -4.93 14.43
CA SER A 154 3.19 -3.83 15.19
C SER A 154 4.06 -2.58 15.21
N LYS A 155 3.41 -1.42 15.41
CA LYS A 155 4.10 -0.14 15.57
C LYS A 155 5.10 -0.10 16.74
N ILE A 156 4.82 -0.88 17.79
CA ILE A 156 5.72 -0.98 18.95
C ILE A 156 7.01 -1.68 18.53
N LYS A 157 6.92 -2.80 17.84
CA LYS A 157 8.08 -3.52 17.31
C LYS A 157 8.85 -2.70 16.27
N VAL A 158 8.15 -1.96 15.40
CA VAL A 158 8.79 -1.03 14.46
C VAL A 158 9.67 -0.03 15.19
N LYS A 159 9.14 0.62 16.23
CA LYS A 159 9.90 1.59 17.05
C LYS A 159 11.09 0.95 17.78
N GLU A 160 10.90 -0.26 18.31
CA GLU A 160 11.94 -1.01 19.00
C GLU A 160 13.10 -1.38 18.07
N VAL A 161 12.81 -1.98 16.92
CA VAL A 161 13.80 -2.36 15.92
C VAL A 161 14.51 -1.13 15.37
N ALA A 162 13.77 -0.08 15.00
CA ALA A 162 14.36 1.16 14.49
C ALA A 162 15.28 1.82 15.52
N LYS A 163 14.87 1.89 16.78
CA LYS A 163 15.72 2.42 17.88
C LYS A 163 17.02 1.63 18.03
N ALA A 164 16.93 0.31 18.00
CA ALA A 164 18.11 -0.55 18.16
C ALA A 164 19.11 -0.38 17.01
N LEU A 165 18.64 -0.23 15.78
CA LEU A 165 19.49 0.00 14.62
C LEU A 165 20.06 1.43 14.59
N LYS A 166 19.30 2.44 15.00
CA LYS A 166 19.81 3.82 15.20
C LYS A 166 20.93 3.88 16.23
N MET A 167 20.88 3.05 17.28
CA MET A 167 21.99 2.94 18.27
C MET A 167 23.27 2.38 17.65
N MET A 168 23.19 1.64 16.55
CA MET A 168 24.34 1.21 15.75
C MET A 168 24.81 2.27 14.75
N LYS A 169 24.29 3.50 14.84
CA LYS A 169 24.57 4.63 13.93
C LYS A 169 24.14 4.38 12.48
N LEU A 170 23.15 3.54 12.26
CA LEU A 170 22.59 3.27 10.93
C LEU A 170 21.51 4.32 10.59
N ASN A 171 21.38 4.64 9.30
CA ASN A 171 20.37 5.57 8.78
C ASN A 171 19.03 4.85 8.63
N VAL A 172 18.18 4.95 9.66
CA VAL A 172 16.93 4.18 9.79
C VAL A 172 15.72 5.10 9.83
N GLY A 173 14.76 4.85 8.95
CA GLY A 173 13.41 5.38 8.99
C GLY A 173 12.42 4.38 9.62
N GLU A 174 11.37 4.90 10.22
CA GLU A 174 10.26 4.09 10.76
C GLU A 174 8.94 4.50 10.11
N MET A 175 8.09 3.49 9.76
CA MET A 175 6.83 3.73 9.08
C MET A 175 5.71 2.92 9.73
N HIS A 176 4.73 3.59 10.32
CA HIS A 176 3.60 2.97 11.02
C HIS A 176 2.38 3.90 11.07
N SER A 177 1.26 3.40 11.59
CA SER A 177 -0.03 4.10 11.58
C SER A 177 -0.07 5.41 12.38
N ASP A 178 0.82 5.61 13.35
CA ASP A 178 0.84 6.85 14.17
C ASP A 178 1.42 8.05 13.42
N LEU A 179 2.09 7.83 12.28
CA LEU A 179 2.65 8.91 11.50
C LEU A 179 1.59 9.63 10.69
N GLU A 180 1.66 10.94 10.66
CA GLU A 180 0.87 11.77 9.75
C GLU A 180 1.31 11.56 8.30
N GLN A 181 0.43 11.90 7.35
CA GLN A 181 0.70 11.69 5.93
C GLN A 181 1.97 12.41 5.46
N ALA A 182 2.17 13.67 5.86
CA ALA A 182 3.36 14.44 5.53
C ALA A 182 4.66 13.78 6.04
N GLN A 183 4.62 13.18 7.23
CA GLN A 183 5.77 12.45 7.79
C GLN A 183 6.07 11.19 6.98
N ARG A 184 5.04 10.45 6.56
CA ARG A 184 5.21 9.26 5.71
C ARG A 184 5.82 9.61 4.36
N GLU A 185 5.34 10.67 3.73
CA GLU A 185 5.86 11.17 2.45
C GLU A 185 7.32 11.60 2.59
N PHE A 186 7.65 12.31 3.66
CA PHE A 186 9.03 12.69 3.96
C PHE A 186 9.95 11.49 4.13
N ILE A 187 9.57 10.51 4.95
CA ILE A 187 10.39 9.30 5.18
C ILE A 187 10.56 8.51 3.89
N MET A 188 9.49 8.40 3.08
CA MET A 188 9.57 7.74 1.78
C MET A 188 10.51 8.47 0.82
N HIS A 189 10.48 9.80 0.79
CA HIS A 189 11.41 10.60 0.00
C HIS A 189 12.86 10.39 0.44
N GLU A 190 13.12 10.39 1.74
CA GLU A 190 14.45 10.14 2.30
C GLU A 190 14.96 8.72 1.98
N PHE A 191 14.07 7.72 2.00
CA PHE A 191 14.42 6.35 1.64
C PHE A 191 14.67 6.20 0.14
N LYS A 192 13.82 6.78 -0.72
CA LYS A 192 14.02 6.79 -2.18
C LYS A 192 15.31 7.51 -2.60
N SER A 193 15.68 8.57 -1.90
CA SER A 193 16.90 9.33 -2.17
C SER A 193 18.17 8.69 -1.59
N GLY A 194 18.06 7.57 -0.86
CA GLY A 194 19.20 6.89 -0.24
C GLY A 194 19.76 7.57 1.03
N ARG A 195 19.11 8.62 1.55
CA ARG A 195 19.48 9.21 2.84
C ARG A 195 19.09 8.33 4.01
N ILE A 196 18.06 7.52 3.87
CA ILE A 196 17.70 6.43 4.76
C ILE A 196 18.01 5.13 4.01
N ASN A 197 18.80 4.24 4.62
CA ASN A 197 19.18 2.96 4.03
C ASN A 197 18.26 1.83 4.47
N ILE A 198 17.70 1.92 5.69
CA ILE A 198 16.86 0.90 6.29
C ILE A 198 15.50 1.52 6.63
N LEU A 199 14.43 0.95 6.08
CA LEU A 199 13.07 1.29 6.43
C LEU A 199 12.46 0.19 7.29
N VAL A 200 12.12 0.48 8.55
CA VAL A 200 11.40 -0.45 9.42
C VAL A 200 9.92 -0.08 9.40
N ALA A 201 9.05 -1.02 9.01
CA ALA A 201 7.66 -0.72 8.75
C ALA A 201 6.69 -1.83 9.18
N THR A 202 5.44 -1.45 9.41
CA THR A 202 4.31 -2.39 9.40
C THR A 202 3.87 -2.65 7.96
N ASP A 203 2.92 -3.55 7.74
CA ASP A 203 2.37 -3.88 6.41
C ASP A 203 1.76 -2.68 5.64
N ILE A 204 1.69 -1.53 6.27
CA ILE A 204 1.28 -0.27 5.62
C ILE A 204 2.11 0.06 4.37
N VAL A 205 3.35 -0.44 4.32
CA VAL A 205 4.29 -0.27 3.20
C VAL A 205 4.51 -1.53 2.36
N SER A 206 3.81 -2.61 2.66
CA SER A 206 3.98 -3.87 1.91
C SER A 206 3.43 -3.81 0.48
N ARG A 207 2.45 -2.96 0.25
CA ARG A 207 1.76 -2.79 -1.04
C ARG A 207 1.78 -1.32 -1.49
N GLY A 208 1.73 -1.08 -2.79
CA GLY A 208 1.62 0.28 -3.37
C GLY A 208 2.88 1.14 -3.27
N ILE A 209 4.00 0.61 -2.79
CA ILE A 209 5.27 1.32 -2.80
C ILE A 209 6.05 0.92 -4.05
N ASP A 210 6.14 1.86 -4.95
CA ASP A 210 7.02 1.79 -6.11
C ASP A 210 8.43 2.24 -5.68
N ILE A 211 9.24 1.29 -5.26
CA ILE A 211 10.65 1.49 -4.94
C ILE A 211 11.44 0.42 -5.68
N ASP A 212 12.24 0.89 -6.63
CA ASP A 212 13.20 0.06 -7.32
C ASP A 212 14.41 -0.25 -6.43
N ASP A 213 15.10 -1.34 -6.74
CA ASP A 213 16.38 -1.72 -6.14
C ASP A 213 16.36 -2.02 -4.64
N ILE A 214 15.28 -2.55 -4.08
CA ILE A 214 15.33 -3.11 -2.72
C ILE A 214 16.27 -4.33 -2.72
N ARG A 215 17.36 -4.24 -1.97
CA ARG A 215 18.38 -5.30 -1.91
C ARG A 215 18.09 -6.39 -0.91
N LEU A 216 17.38 -6.05 0.17
CA LEU A 216 17.07 -6.97 1.24
C LEU A 216 15.71 -6.67 1.85
N VAL A 217 14.90 -7.71 1.98
CA VAL A 217 13.67 -7.69 2.78
C VAL A 217 13.84 -8.62 3.98
N ILE A 218 13.61 -8.10 5.18
CA ILE A 218 13.61 -8.88 6.42
C ILE A 218 12.18 -8.94 6.95
N ASN A 219 11.62 -10.14 7.02
CA ASN A 219 10.40 -10.37 7.80
C ASN A 219 10.80 -10.61 9.25
N PHE A 220 10.89 -9.54 10.06
CA PHE A 220 11.13 -9.63 11.50
C PHE A 220 10.02 -10.45 12.20
N ASP A 221 8.81 -10.23 11.74
CA ASP A 221 7.68 -11.11 12.01
C ASP A 221 7.17 -11.68 10.69
N VAL A 222 7.09 -12.99 10.62
CA VAL A 222 6.51 -13.69 9.46
C VAL A 222 5.02 -13.33 9.39
N PRO A 223 4.49 -12.90 8.23
CA PRO A 223 3.08 -12.60 8.10
C PRO A 223 2.23 -13.87 8.26
N HIS A 224 1.00 -13.71 8.72
CA HIS A 224 0.07 -14.81 8.87
C HIS A 224 -0.43 -15.35 7.54
N ASP A 225 -0.47 -14.49 6.53
CA ASP A 225 -0.92 -14.81 5.18
C ASP A 225 0.26 -15.02 4.24
N SER A 226 0.21 -16.09 3.45
CA SER A 226 1.21 -16.40 2.43
C SER A 226 1.29 -15.34 1.33
N GLU A 227 0.19 -14.65 1.04
CA GLU A 227 0.14 -13.60 0.04
C GLU A 227 0.87 -12.35 0.51
N ASP A 228 0.68 -11.95 1.77
CA ASP A 228 1.45 -10.85 2.37
C ASP A 228 2.94 -11.18 2.34
N TYR A 229 3.32 -12.44 2.56
CA TYR A 229 4.72 -12.87 2.41
C TYR A 229 5.24 -12.62 0.99
N VAL A 230 4.52 -13.07 -0.02
CA VAL A 230 4.90 -12.89 -1.43
C VAL A 230 4.97 -11.41 -1.79
N HIS A 231 4.01 -10.59 -1.34
CA HIS A 231 4.01 -9.15 -1.55
C HIS A 231 5.19 -8.44 -0.90
N ARG A 232 5.60 -8.87 0.30
CA ARG A 232 6.76 -8.30 0.99
C ARG A 232 8.05 -8.64 0.26
N ILE A 233 8.30 -9.92 -0.05
CA ILE A 233 9.53 -10.33 -0.73
C ILE A 233 9.60 -9.86 -2.18
N GLY A 234 8.46 -9.70 -2.85
CA GLY A 234 8.36 -9.15 -4.20
C GLY A 234 8.86 -7.72 -4.33
N ARG A 235 9.23 -7.05 -3.24
CA ARG A 235 9.93 -5.76 -3.27
C ARG A 235 11.38 -5.87 -3.72
N THR A 236 11.97 -7.08 -3.69
CA THR A 236 13.35 -7.35 -4.15
C THR A 236 13.42 -7.91 -5.57
N ALA A 237 12.33 -7.97 -6.32
CA ALA A 237 12.25 -8.61 -7.64
C ALA A 237 12.52 -7.61 -8.77
#